data_56a7b036fa68f1dcdc22e47cef214463
#
_entry.id   56a7b036fa68f1dcdc22e47cef214463
#
_cell.length_a   1.000
_cell.length_b   1.000
_cell.length_c   1.000
_cell.angle_alpha   90.00
_cell.angle_beta   90.00
_cell.angle_gamma   90.00
#
_symmetry.space_group_name_H-M   'P 1'
#
loop_
_entity.id
_entity.type
_entity.pdbx_description
1 polymer ?
#
loop_
_entity_poly.entity_id
_entity_poly.type
_entity_poly.pdbx_seq_one_letter_code
_entity_poly.pdbx_strand_id
1 'polypeptide(L)'
;MSRLKKYNEFINTRVGFFSLLIGLLWLKNMFAYVVDFHLSIQNPMQLFILLINPLSVSMLLISIGLFIKRSKVAYTTLFIIYGILSIWLFSNAVYYREFTDFITINTMLGAGQVSTGLGESAVRLFRWYDIFYILDLFALPVLLFKKKIIVDRKSVV
;
A
#
# COMPACT_ATOMS: atom_id res chain seq x y z
N MET A 1 18.43 -22.23 -9.60
CA MET A 1 18.07 -22.39 -8.16
C MET A 1 18.72 -21.35 -7.22
N SER A 2 19.89 -20.78 -7.55
CA SER A 2 20.61 -19.82 -6.67
C SER A 2 20.00 -18.42 -6.58
N ARG A 3 19.44 -17.85 -7.65
CA ARG A 3 18.87 -16.49 -7.67
C ARG A 3 17.60 -16.35 -6.79
N LEU A 4 16.70 -17.31 -6.83
CA LEU A 4 15.48 -17.31 -6.01
C LEU A 4 15.80 -17.41 -4.49
N LYS A 5 16.86 -18.16 -4.13
CA LYS A 5 17.31 -18.27 -2.74
C LYS A 5 17.87 -16.94 -2.24
N LYS A 6 18.67 -16.26 -3.04
CA LYS A 6 19.25 -14.94 -2.73
C LYS A 6 18.17 -13.86 -2.60
N TYR A 7 17.14 -13.92 -3.46
CA TYR A 7 16.00 -13.00 -3.41
C TYR A 7 15.16 -13.21 -2.13
N ASN A 8 14.92 -14.47 -1.75
CA ASN A 8 14.24 -14.80 -0.51
C ASN A 8 15.03 -14.38 0.74
N GLU A 9 16.35 -14.49 0.71
CA GLU A 9 17.22 -14.02 1.80
C GLU A 9 17.19 -12.50 1.93
N PHE A 10 17.20 -11.76 0.81
CA PHE A 10 17.09 -10.30 0.84
C PHE A 10 15.74 -9.81 1.39
N ILE A 11 14.63 -10.38 0.93
CA ILE A 11 13.28 -10.06 1.46
C ILE A 11 13.15 -10.40 2.95
N ASN A 12 13.99 -11.30 3.44
CA ASN A 12 14.03 -11.67 4.86
C ASN A 12 14.72 -10.63 5.74
N THR A 13 15.42 -9.65 5.17
CA THR A 13 15.95 -8.51 5.91
C THR A 13 14.85 -7.46 6.13
N ARG A 14 14.99 -6.62 7.16
CA ARG A 14 14.07 -5.49 7.39
C ARG A 14 14.03 -4.55 6.18
N VAL A 15 15.20 -4.29 5.60
CA VAL A 15 15.33 -3.41 4.43
C VAL A 15 14.65 -4.03 3.21
N GLY A 16 14.81 -5.34 2.99
CA GLY A 16 14.14 -6.03 1.90
C GLY A 16 12.61 -6.03 2.02
N PHE A 17 12.08 -6.22 3.23
CA PHE A 17 10.66 -6.14 3.47
C PHE A 17 10.12 -4.71 3.28
N PHE A 18 10.84 -3.71 3.78
CA PHE A 18 10.57 -2.29 3.56
C PHE A 18 10.51 -1.95 2.06
N SER A 19 11.53 -2.35 1.29
CA SER A 19 11.57 -2.12 -0.16
C SER A 19 10.42 -2.82 -0.89
N LEU A 20 10.02 -4.01 -0.45
CA LEU A 20 8.88 -4.73 -1.00
C LEU A 20 7.58 -3.93 -0.81
N LEU A 21 7.33 -3.42 0.40
CA LEU A 21 6.12 -2.65 0.71
C LEU A 21 6.05 -1.35 -0.10
N ILE A 22 7.18 -0.64 -0.22
CA ILE A 22 7.25 0.57 -1.07
C ILE A 22 6.97 0.23 -2.52
N GLY A 23 7.60 -0.83 -3.05
CA GLY A 23 7.38 -1.25 -4.43
C GLY A 23 5.92 -1.62 -4.72
N LEU A 24 5.26 -2.32 -3.79
CA LEU A 24 3.84 -2.67 -3.92
C LEU A 24 2.93 -1.43 -3.88
N LEU A 25 3.18 -0.49 -2.95
CA LEU A 25 2.44 0.78 -2.91
C LEU A 25 2.65 1.60 -4.19
N TRP A 26 3.88 1.66 -4.67
CA TRP A 26 4.19 2.36 -5.92
C TRP A 26 3.42 1.76 -7.10
N LEU A 27 3.43 0.43 -7.25
CA LEU A 27 2.67 -0.25 -8.30
C LEU A 27 1.16 0.02 -8.21
N LYS A 28 0.59 0.00 -7.00
CA LYS A 28 -0.82 0.35 -6.78
C LYS A 28 -1.14 1.79 -7.18
N ASN A 29 -0.26 2.74 -6.84
CA ASN A 29 -0.45 4.13 -7.25
C ASN A 29 -0.37 4.29 -8.78
N MET A 30 0.58 3.61 -9.44
CA MET A 30 0.67 3.62 -10.90
C MET A 30 -0.59 3.03 -11.54
N PHE A 31 -1.09 1.93 -10.98
CA PHE A 31 -2.35 1.32 -11.42
C PHE A 31 -3.52 2.30 -11.26
N ALA A 32 -3.67 2.95 -10.10
CA ALA A 32 -4.72 3.94 -9.85
C ALA A 32 -4.64 5.12 -10.82
N TYR A 33 -3.45 5.63 -11.12
CA TYR A 33 -3.26 6.75 -12.05
C TYR A 33 -3.74 6.44 -13.46
N VAL A 34 -3.50 5.23 -13.93
CA VAL A 34 -3.87 4.81 -15.28
C VAL A 34 -5.33 4.38 -15.35
N VAL A 35 -5.77 3.54 -14.40
CA VAL A 35 -7.06 2.83 -14.49
C VAL A 35 -8.21 3.61 -13.87
N ASP A 36 -7.97 4.26 -12.74
CA ASP A 36 -9.04 4.95 -12.00
C ASP A 36 -9.08 6.44 -12.25
N PHE A 37 -7.94 7.10 -12.17
CA PHE A 37 -7.88 8.57 -12.30
C PHE A 37 -7.71 9.05 -13.74
N HIS A 38 -7.41 8.15 -14.68
CA HIS A 38 -7.26 8.46 -16.12
C HIS A 38 -6.38 9.67 -16.37
N LEU A 39 -5.28 9.80 -15.62
CA LEU A 39 -4.40 10.96 -15.70
C LEU A 39 -3.73 11.02 -17.08
N SER A 40 -4.01 12.09 -17.80
CA SER A 40 -3.35 12.36 -19.08
C SER A 40 -1.97 12.98 -18.85
N ILE A 41 -0.93 12.34 -19.40
CA ILE A 41 0.45 12.81 -19.31
C ILE A 41 0.71 13.69 -20.56
N GLN A 42 0.84 15.01 -20.36
CA GLN A 42 1.03 15.95 -21.44
C GLN A 42 2.51 16.34 -21.65
N ASN A 43 3.33 16.19 -20.62
CA ASN A 43 4.74 16.53 -20.70
C ASN A 43 5.64 15.63 -19.82
N PRO A 44 6.96 15.52 -20.12
CA PRO A 44 7.88 14.66 -19.36
C PRO A 44 8.01 15.03 -17.88
N MET A 45 7.88 16.30 -17.53
CA MET A 45 7.96 16.74 -16.12
C MET A 45 6.79 16.22 -15.31
N GLN A 46 5.62 16.17 -15.88
CA GLN A 46 4.42 15.60 -15.25
C GLN A 46 4.59 14.11 -15.01
N LEU A 47 5.13 13.36 -15.98
CA LEU A 47 5.45 11.95 -15.82
C LEU A 47 6.44 11.74 -14.66
N PHE A 48 7.49 12.55 -14.60
CA PHE A 48 8.49 12.47 -13.53
C PHE A 48 7.88 12.68 -12.15
N ILE A 49 7.02 13.70 -12.00
CA ILE A 49 6.32 13.96 -10.74
C ILE A 49 5.40 12.80 -10.35
N LEU A 50 4.64 12.25 -11.29
CA LEU A 50 3.74 11.12 -11.05
C LEU A 50 4.49 9.86 -10.60
N LEU A 51 5.70 9.63 -11.11
CA LEU A 51 6.54 8.49 -10.73
C LEU A 51 7.16 8.67 -9.33
N ILE A 52 7.61 9.88 -8.99
CA ILE A 52 8.35 10.13 -7.75
C ILE A 52 7.43 10.41 -6.56
N ASN A 53 6.32 11.10 -6.75
CA ASN A 53 5.45 11.50 -5.66
C ASN A 53 4.99 10.33 -4.77
N PRO A 54 4.48 9.20 -5.29
CA PRO A 54 4.10 8.06 -4.48
C PRO A 54 5.27 7.41 -3.75
N LEU A 55 6.46 7.41 -4.36
CA LEU A 55 7.67 6.90 -3.71
C LEU A 55 8.04 7.75 -2.49
N SER A 56 8.05 9.08 -2.63
CA SER A 56 8.44 9.99 -1.57
C SER A 56 7.54 9.85 -0.33
N VAL A 57 6.23 9.85 -0.53
CA VAL A 57 5.25 9.70 0.57
C VAL A 57 5.35 8.31 1.20
N SER A 58 5.42 7.26 0.39
CA SER A 58 5.52 5.88 0.88
C SER A 58 6.82 5.66 1.66
N MET A 59 7.95 6.16 1.17
CA MET A 59 9.24 6.08 1.85
C MET A 59 9.21 6.79 3.21
N LEU A 60 8.66 8.00 3.26
CA LEU A 60 8.58 8.78 4.48
C LEU A 60 7.76 8.06 5.56
N LEU A 61 6.56 7.62 5.22
CA LEU A 61 5.66 7.00 6.19
C LEU A 61 6.11 5.59 6.62
N ILE A 62 6.56 4.77 5.68
CA ILE A 62 7.02 3.42 5.98
C ILE A 62 8.38 3.44 6.72
N SER A 63 9.25 4.46 6.50
CA SER A 63 10.53 4.59 7.19
C SER A 63 10.40 4.64 8.72
N ILE A 64 9.26 5.06 9.24
CA ILE A 64 8.95 5.05 10.69
C ILE A 64 9.19 3.66 11.29
N GLY A 65 8.82 2.61 10.58
CA GLY A 65 9.02 1.22 11.02
C GLY A 65 10.48 0.79 11.13
N LEU A 66 11.41 1.45 10.44
CA LEU A 66 12.84 1.13 10.50
C LEU A 66 13.49 1.60 11.81
N PHE A 67 12.95 2.65 12.45
CA PHE A 67 13.46 3.17 13.72
C PHE A 67 13.08 2.29 14.92
N ILE A 68 12.18 1.32 14.75
CA ILE A 68 11.74 0.45 15.82
C ILE A 68 12.75 -0.66 16.05
N LYS A 69 13.35 -0.71 17.25
CA LYS A 69 14.40 -1.68 17.60
C LYS A 69 13.90 -3.14 17.59
N ARG A 70 12.71 -3.38 18.15
CA ARG A 70 12.13 -4.74 18.27
C ARG A 70 11.61 -5.23 16.92
N SER A 71 12.19 -6.30 16.37
CA SER A 71 11.84 -6.83 15.05
C SER A 71 10.36 -7.13 14.87
N LYS A 72 9.72 -7.81 15.82
CA LYS A 72 8.28 -8.15 15.74
C LYS A 72 7.41 -6.90 15.63
N VAL A 73 7.69 -5.90 16.49
CA VAL A 73 6.97 -4.63 16.49
C VAL A 73 7.20 -3.88 15.18
N ALA A 74 8.44 -3.84 14.68
CA ALA A 74 8.78 -3.19 13.42
C ALA A 74 7.99 -3.76 12.24
N TYR A 75 7.97 -5.08 12.07
CA TYR A 75 7.20 -5.72 10.99
C TYR A 75 5.70 -5.47 11.11
N THR A 76 5.15 -5.53 12.32
CA THR A 76 3.73 -5.26 12.57
C THR A 76 3.40 -3.80 12.25
N THR A 77 4.22 -2.85 12.71
CA THR A 77 4.03 -1.42 12.42
C THR A 77 4.13 -1.13 10.92
N LEU A 78 5.14 -1.69 10.25
CA LEU A 78 5.28 -1.57 8.79
C LEU A 78 4.04 -2.09 8.06
N PHE A 79 3.51 -3.23 8.48
CA PHE A 79 2.31 -3.81 7.89
C PHE A 79 1.06 -2.96 8.15
N ILE A 80 0.91 -2.40 9.35
CA ILE A 80 -0.22 -1.52 9.69
C ILE A 80 -0.16 -0.25 8.84
N ILE A 81 1.00 0.42 8.76
CA ILE A 81 1.17 1.64 7.95
C ILE A 81 0.85 1.33 6.48
N TYR A 82 1.39 0.23 5.97
CA TYR A 82 1.11 -0.23 4.61
C TYR A 82 -0.39 -0.46 4.37
N GLY A 83 -1.06 -1.11 5.31
CA GLY A 83 -2.50 -1.38 5.25
C GLY A 83 -3.32 -0.08 5.21
N ILE A 84 -2.99 0.86 6.08
CA ILE A 84 -3.63 2.19 6.11
C ILE A 84 -3.47 2.91 4.76
N LEU A 85 -2.25 2.94 4.21
CA LEU A 85 -1.97 3.58 2.92
C LEU A 85 -2.68 2.88 1.76
N SER A 86 -2.76 1.54 1.78
CA SER A 86 -3.47 0.77 0.76
C SER A 86 -4.98 1.01 0.80
N ILE A 87 -5.57 1.02 1.99
CA ILE A 87 -7.00 1.31 2.19
C ILE A 87 -7.30 2.76 1.80
N TRP A 88 -6.42 3.69 2.16
CA TRP A 88 -6.55 5.10 1.77
C TRP A 88 -6.55 5.26 0.25
N LEU A 89 -5.62 4.63 -0.44
CA LEU A 89 -5.55 4.67 -1.91
C LEU A 89 -6.80 4.06 -2.55
N PHE A 90 -7.24 2.90 -2.06
CA PHE A 90 -8.45 2.24 -2.53
C PHE A 90 -9.69 3.12 -2.32
N SER A 91 -9.83 3.73 -1.13
CA SER A 91 -10.94 4.64 -0.84
C SER A 91 -10.96 5.84 -1.78
N ASN A 92 -9.78 6.41 -2.09
CA ASN A 92 -9.68 7.50 -3.06
C ASN A 92 -10.04 7.04 -4.48
N ALA A 93 -9.65 5.84 -4.89
CA ALA A 93 -10.00 5.30 -6.21
C ALA A 93 -11.52 5.13 -6.36
N VAL A 94 -12.19 4.54 -5.35
CA VAL A 94 -13.65 4.38 -5.33
C VAL A 94 -14.36 5.74 -5.30
N TYR A 95 -13.90 6.66 -4.46
CA TYR A 95 -14.48 8.00 -4.33
C TYR A 95 -14.35 8.80 -5.64
N TYR A 96 -13.18 8.74 -6.28
CA TYR A 96 -12.92 9.44 -7.53
C TYR A 96 -13.83 8.97 -8.68
N ARG A 97 -14.20 7.70 -8.70
CA ARG A 97 -15.13 7.13 -9.70
C ARG A 97 -16.52 7.74 -9.65
N GLU A 98 -16.96 8.17 -8.46
CA GLU A 98 -18.28 8.77 -8.26
C GLU A 98 -18.25 10.29 -8.40
N PHE A 99 -17.27 10.92 -7.75
CA PHE A 99 -17.25 12.36 -7.57
C PHE A 99 -16.23 13.08 -8.49
N THR A 100 -15.37 12.35 -9.22
CA THR A 100 -14.26 12.90 -10.01
C THR A 100 -13.33 13.82 -9.20
N ASP A 101 -13.26 13.60 -7.89
CA ASP A 101 -12.47 14.36 -6.92
C ASP A 101 -11.85 13.43 -5.88
N PHE A 102 -10.87 13.93 -5.10
CA PHE A 102 -10.20 13.17 -4.07
C PHE A 102 -10.79 13.41 -2.68
N ILE A 103 -10.70 12.39 -1.83
CA ILE A 103 -11.10 12.51 -0.43
C ILE A 103 -10.19 13.52 0.27
N THR A 104 -10.78 14.58 0.81
CA THR A 104 -10.12 15.58 1.64
C THR A 104 -10.53 15.43 3.10
N ILE A 105 -9.79 16.08 4.02
CA ILE A 105 -10.16 16.12 5.43
C ILE A 105 -11.56 16.72 5.62
N ASN A 106 -11.90 17.74 4.85
CA ASN A 106 -13.23 18.38 4.92
C ASN A 106 -14.35 17.43 4.47
N THR A 107 -14.13 16.65 3.41
CA THR A 107 -15.11 15.63 2.96
C THR A 107 -15.25 14.52 3.99
N MET A 108 -14.17 14.10 4.66
CA MET A 108 -14.25 13.12 5.75
C MET A 108 -15.03 13.63 6.95
N LEU A 109 -14.83 14.87 7.36
CA LEU A 109 -15.58 15.49 8.47
C LEU A 109 -17.07 15.68 8.13
N GLY A 110 -17.39 15.99 6.87
CA GLY A 110 -18.77 16.10 6.37
C GLY A 110 -19.48 14.76 6.13
N ALA A 111 -18.73 13.66 5.95
CA ALA A 111 -19.27 12.34 5.65
C ALA A 111 -20.15 11.76 6.77
N GLY A 112 -19.97 12.19 8.03
CA GLY A 112 -20.81 11.80 9.16
C GLY A 112 -22.27 12.22 9.01
N GLN A 113 -22.57 13.24 8.21
CA GLN A 113 -23.93 13.72 7.95
C GLN A 113 -24.60 13.04 6.74
N VAL A 114 -23.81 12.40 5.86
CA VAL A 114 -24.26 11.81 4.58
C VAL A 114 -24.11 10.27 4.55
N SER A 115 -23.77 9.66 5.69
CA SER A 115 -23.32 8.25 5.77
C SER A 115 -24.37 7.20 5.36
N THR A 116 -25.65 7.54 5.32
CA THR A 116 -26.73 6.57 5.02
C THR A 116 -26.80 6.10 3.57
N GLY A 117 -26.14 6.77 2.64
CA GLY A 117 -26.11 6.38 1.22
C GLY A 117 -24.72 5.96 0.70
N LEU A 118 -23.64 6.33 1.40
CA LEU A 118 -22.27 6.10 0.93
C LEU A 118 -21.88 4.61 0.88
N GLY A 119 -22.41 3.80 1.81
CA GLY A 119 -22.11 2.36 1.85
C GLY A 119 -22.70 1.60 0.65
N GLU A 120 -23.95 1.90 0.28
CA GLU A 120 -24.59 1.28 -0.89
C GLU A 120 -23.95 1.73 -2.19
N SER A 121 -23.61 3.01 -2.30
CA SER A 121 -22.87 3.54 -3.47
C SER A 121 -21.50 2.90 -3.61
N ALA A 122 -20.75 2.75 -2.53
CA ALA A 122 -19.42 2.10 -2.55
C ALA A 122 -19.49 0.66 -3.07
N VAL A 123 -20.52 -0.12 -2.68
CA VAL A 123 -20.70 -1.49 -3.15
C VAL A 123 -21.00 -1.53 -4.66
N ARG A 124 -21.79 -0.59 -5.18
CA ARG A 124 -22.08 -0.48 -6.63
C ARG A 124 -20.88 -0.08 -7.47
N LEU A 125 -19.96 0.68 -6.88
CA LEU A 125 -18.73 1.16 -7.53
C LEU A 125 -17.60 0.16 -7.52
N PHE A 126 -17.75 -0.94 -6.74
CA PHE A 126 -16.75 -2.01 -6.68
C PHE A 126 -16.62 -2.71 -8.03
N ARG A 127 -15.38 -2.78 -8.54
CA ARG A 127 -15.05 -3.43 -9.80
C ARG A 127 -14.19 -4.67 -9.55
N TRP A 128 -14.26 -5.66 -10.42
CA TRP A 128 -13.52 -6.92 -10.25
C TRP A 128 -12.01 -6.72 -10.08
N TYR A 129 -11.43 -5.71 -10.70
CA TYR A 129 -10.00 -5.42 -10.58
C TYR A 129 -9.61 -4.69 -9.28
N ASP A 130 -10.56 -4.27 -8.46
CA ASP A 130 -10.29 -3.68 -7.15
C ASP A 130 -9.64 -4.68 -6.20
N ILE A 131 -9.76 -5.96 -6.49
CA ILE A 131 -9.04 -7.01 -5.79
C ILE A 131 -7.52 -6.77 -5.80
N PHE A 132 -6.99 -6.08 -6.81
CA PHE A 132 -5.58 -5.71 -6.89
C PHE A 132 -5.12 -4.80 -5.74
N TYR A 133 -6.00 -3.93 -5.23
CA TYR A 133 -5.68 -3.06 -4.09
C TYR A 133 -5.64 -3.80 -2.76
N ILE A 134 -6.32 -4.94 -2.65
CA ILE A 134 -6.59 -5.62 -1.37
C ILE A 134 -5.86 -6.97 -1.29
N LEU A 135 -5.60 -7.63 -2.41
CA LEU A 135 -5.06 -9.00 -2.47
C LEU A 135 -3.78 -9.17 -1.65
N ASP A 136 -2.87 -8.25 -1.73
CA ASP A 136 -1.59 -8.30 -1.04
C ASP A 136 -1.71 -8.08 0.48
N LEU A 137 -2.76 -7.39 0.96
CA LEU A 137 -3.05 -7.29 2.39
C LEU A 137 -3.34 -8.67 3.01
N PHE A 138 -3.88 -9.60 2.23
CA PHE A 138 -4.08 -10.98 2.66
C PHE A 138 -2.85 -11.85 2.42
N ALA A 139 -2.13 -11.61 1.32
CA ALA A 139 -0.94 -12.39 0.97
C ALA A 139 0.25 -12.11 1.90
N LEU A 140 0.47 -10.84 2.29
CA LEU A 140 1.60 -10.44 3.13
C LEU A 140 1.59 -11.07 4.53
N PRO A 141 0.47 -11.15 5.28
CA PRO A 141 0.44 -11.85 6.57
C PRO A 141 0.82 -13.32 6.42
N VAL A 142 0.32 -14.01 5.40
CA VAL A 142 0.68 -15.42 5.15
C VAL A 142 2.18 -15.57 4.94
N LEU A 143 2.80 -14.65 4.20
CA LEU A 143 4.25 -14.61 4.03
C LEU A 143 4.99 -14.33 5.34
N LEU A 144 4.49 -13.42 6.17
CA LEU A 144 5.06 -13.09 7.48
C LEU A 144 4.93 -14.25 8.47
N PHE A 145 3.78 -14.95 8.50
CA PHE A 145 3.57 -16.12 9.37
C PHE A 145 4.48 -17.29 8.98
N LYS A 146 4.66 -17.54 7.69
CA LYS A 146 5.64 -18.54 7.22
C LYS A 146 7.08 -18.17 7.61
N LYS A 147 7.42 -16.87 7.64
CA LYS A 147 8.72 -16.37 8.11
C LYS A 147 8.97 -16.56 9.60
N LYS A 148 7.93 -16.57 10.43
CA LYS A 148 8.08 -16.77 11.88
C LYS A 148 8.84 -18.06 12.23
N ILE A 149 8.74 -19.07 11.37
CA ILE A 149 9.47 -20.34 11.51
C ILE A 149 10.97 -20.18 11.23
N ILE A 150 11.38 -19.21 10.41
CA ILE A 150 12.78 -19.04 9.99
C ILE A 150 13.55 -18.07 10.91
N VAL A 151 12.90 -17.05 11.43
CA VAL A 151 13.52 -16.03 12.31
C VAL A 151 13.78 -16.59 13.71
N ASP A 152 12.91 -17.48 14.22
CA ASP A 152 13.09 -18.11 15.52
C ASP A 152 14.27 -19.13 15.57
N ARG A 153 14.70 -19.64 14.42
CA ARG A 153 15.85 -20.57 14.34
C ARG A 153 17.23 -19.87 14.30
N LYS A 154 17.29 -18.58 13.98
CA LYS A 154 18.57 -17.84 13.87
C LYS A 154 18.85 -16.89 15.03
N SER A 155 17.97 -16.77 16.00
CA SER A 155 18.17 -15.94 17.20
C SER A 155 18.62 -16.78 18.42
N VAL A 156 19.04 -18.01 18.21
CA VAL A 156 19.66 -18.88 19.25
C VAL A 156 21.06 -19.25 18.74
N VAL A 157 21.94 -18.26 18.69
CA VAL A 157 23.41 -18.39 18.79
C VAL A 157 23.92 -17.09 19.36
#